data_9aaad6c49cd4e2c25ac428eb7c1a85aa
#
_entry.id   9aaad6c49cd4e2c25ac428eb7c1a85aa
#
_cell.length_a   1.000
_cell.length_b   1.000
_cell.length_c   1.000
_cell.angle_alpha   90.00
_cell.angle_beta   90.00
_cell.angle_gamma   90.00
#
_symmetry.space_group_name_H-M   'P 1'
#
loop_
_entity.id
_entity.type
_entity.pdbx_description
1 polymer ?
#
loop_
_entity_poly.entity_id
_entity_poly.type
_entity_poly.pdbx_seq_one_letter_code
_entity_poly.pdbx_strand_id
1 'polypeptide(L)'
;MYKRILEFLKDKPEEYQLSTSKFWDDGHISEYMLDAHLNPDADGASRKHEFIKRSAIWIASLVPNPVGKELLDLGCGPGLYATVFDDLGFRVTGVDFSERSIAYAKEQAFWENRQITYHYMNYLEMEYERQFDVITLILSLIHI
;
A
#
# COMPACT_ATOMS: atom_id res chain seq x y z
N MET A 1 -12.16 -9.85 -33.79
CA MET A 1 -12.09 -9.26 -32.44
C MET A 1 -13.09 -9.90 -31.46
N TYR A 2 -14.40 -9.89 -31.75
CA TYR A 2 -15.46 -10.43 -30.90
C TYR A 2 -15.30 -11.91 -30.51
N LYS A 3 -14.93 -12.80 -31.45
CA LYS A 3 -14.70 -14.23 -31.18
C LYS A 3 -13.57 -14.49 -30.20
N ARG A 4 -12.45 -13.71 -30.26
CA ARG A 4 -11.34 -13.82 -29.31
C ARG A 4 -11.75 -13.40 -27.89
N ILE A 5 -12.61 -12.37 -27.76
CA ILE A 5 -13.15 -11.93 -26.47
C ILE A 5 -14.05 -13.03 -25.88
N LEU A 6 -14.89 -13.68 -26.70
CA LEU A 6 -15.75 -14.77 -26.24
C LEU A 6 -14.96 -16.02 -25.84
N GLU A 7 -13.83 -16.30 -26.48
CA GLU A 7 -12.93 -17.39 -26.09
C GLU A 7 -12.27 -17.08 -24.76
N PHE A 8 -11.79 -15.86 -24.57
CA PHE A 8 -11.20 -15.40 -23.32
C PHE A 8 -12.19 -15.42 -22.14
N LEU A 9 -13.47 -15.10 -22.39
CA LEU A 9 -14.52 -15.13 -21.36
C LEU A 9 -15.01 -16.55 -21.00
N LYS A 10 -14.61 -17.58 -21.78
CA LYS A 10 -14.94 -18.99 -21.47
C LYS A 10 -13.96 -19.61 -20.47
N ASP A 11 -12.73 -19.14 -20.45
CA ASP A 11 -11.72 -19.57 -19.49
C ASP A 11 -11.97 -18.85 -18.16
N LYS A 12 -12.76 -19.48 -17.29
CA LYS A 12 -12.89 -18.99 -15.92
C LYS A 12 -11.62 -19.33 -15.18
N PRO A 13 -10.95 -18.35 -14.54
CA PRO A 13 -9.82 -18.64 -13.69
C PRO A 13 -10.26 -19.55 -12.55
N GLU A 14 -9.37 -20.41 -12.09
CA GLU A 14 -9.59 -21.19 -10.88
C GLU A 14 -9.66 -20.26 -9.66
N GLU A 15 -10.40 -20.68 -8.63
CA GLU A 15 -10.51 -19.93 -7.40
C GLU A 15 -9.10 -19.77 -6.79
N TYR A 16 -8.70 -18.52 -6.48
CA TYR A 16 -7.34 -18.14 -6.02
C TYR A 16 -6.22 -18.30 -7.07
N GLN A 17 -6.53 -18.43 -8.34
CA GLN A 17 -5.53 -18.43 -9.40
C GLN A 17 -4.76 -17.11 -9.40
N LEU A 18 -3.44 -17.19 -9.31
CA LEU A 18 -2.58 -16.00 -9.38
C LEU A 18 -2.77 -15.27 -10.71
N SER A 19 -2.77 -13.94 -10.66
CA SER A 19 -2.77 -13.10 -11.86
C SER A 19 -1.57 -13.44 -12.75
N THR A 20 -1.79 -13.59 -14.05
CA THR A 20 -0.74 -13.85 -15.04
C THR A 20 0.12 -12.62 -15.36
N SER A 21 -0.30 -11.43 -14.92
CA SER A 21 0.41 -10.17 -15.15
C SER A 21 0.74 -9.47 -13.84
N LYS A 22 1.97 -8.98 -13.72
CA LYS A 22 2.37 -8.07 -12.64
C LYS A 22 1.83 -6.66 -12.95
N PHE A 23 0.51 -6.51 -12.84
CA PHE A 23 -0.20 -5.28 -13.20
C PHE A 23 0.39 -4.03 -12.51
N TRP A 24 0.74 -4.16 -11.22
CA TRP A 24 1.29 -3.06 -10.42
C TRP A 24 2.73 -2.69 -10.78
N ASP A 25 3.48 -3.60 -11.44
CA ASP A 25 4.85 -3.39 -11.91
C ASP A 25 4.91 -3.10 -13.42
N ASP A 26 3.78 -3.06 -14.12
CA ASP A 26 3.75 -2.60 -15.51
C ASP A 26 4.24 -1.15 -15.60
N GLY A 27 5.25 -0.89 -16.44
CA GLY A 27 5.94 0.40 -16.47
C GLY A 27 5.03 1.59 -16.80
N HIS A 28 4.00 1.39 -17.61
CA HIS A 28 3.04 2.43 -17.98
C HIS A 28 1.96 2.59 -16.90
N ILE A 29 1.37 1.49 -16.44
CA ILE A 29 0.30 1.52 -15.46
C ILE A 29 0.81 2.06 -14.12
N SER A 30 1.96 1.59 -13.65
CA SER A 30 2.54 2.00 -12.36
C SER A 30 2.85 3.49 -12.27
N GLU A 31 3.20 4.15 -13.39
CA GLU A 31 3.43 5.58 -13.44
C GLU A 31 2.13 6.37 -13.19
N TYR A 32 1.07 6.05 -13.93
CA TYR A 32 -0.25 6.68 -13.74
C TYR A 32 -0.85 6.38 -12.36
N MET A 33 -0.62 5.17 -11.85
CA MET A 33 -1.08 4.81 -10.50
C MET A 33 -0.38 5.64 -9.43
N LEU A 34 0.94 5.83 -9.55
CA LEU A 34 1.68 6.67 -8.62
C LEU A 34 1.16 8.12 -8.65
N ASP A 35 0.99 8.70 -9.83
CA ASP A 35 0.44 10.05 -10.00
C ASP A 35 -0.96 10.17 -9.38
N ALA A 36 -1.81 9.15 -9.57
CA ALA A 36 -3.14 9.13 -8.98
C ALA A 36 -3.12 9.03 -7.45
N HIS A 37 -2.16 8.31 -6.87
CA HIS A 37 -1.95 8.27 -5.42
C HIS A 37 -1.52 9.62 -4.86
N LEU A 38 -0.61 10.31 -5.56
CA LEU A 38 -0.02 11.57 -5.10
C LEU A 38 -0.94 12.77 -5.27
N ASN A 39 -1.98 12.68 -6.07
CA ASN A 39 -2.95 13.75 -6.23
C ASN A 39 -3.82 13.89 -4.96
N PRO A 40 -3.72 15.03 -4.22
CA PRO A 40 -4.37 15.21 -2.93
C PRO A 40 -5.90 15.22 -3.01
N ASP A 41 -6.46 15.53 -4.19
CA ASP A 41 -7.89 15.66 -4.44
C ASP A 41 -8.50 14.42 -5.11
N ALA A 42 -7.67 13.47 -5.56
CA ALA A 42 -8.13 12.21 -6.14
C ALA A 42 -8.61 11.23 -5.06
N ASP A 43 -9.63 10.45 -5.38
CA ASP A 43 -10.23 9.44 -4.48
C ASP A 43 -10.33 8.06 -5.17
N GLY A 44 -9.50 7.84 -6.17
CA GLY A 44 -9.50 6.62 -6.98
C GLY A 44 -8.45 5.59 -6.56
N ALA A 45 -7.17 5.94 -6.58
CA ALA A 45 -6.06 5.07 -6.22
C ALA A 45 -5.78 5.09 -4.71
N SER A 46 -5.88 6.27 -4.10
CA SER A 46 -5.87 6.48 -2.65
C SER A 46 -7.10 7.30 -2.26
N ARG A 47 -7.32 7.49 -0.97
CA ARG A 47 -8.25 8.50 -0.47
C ARG A 47 -7.61 9.88 -0.57
N LYS A 48 -8.46 10.94 -0.58
CA LYS A 48 -7.99 12.33 -0.44
C LYS A 48 -7.07 12.47 0.77
N HIS A 49 -6.01 13.24 0.64
CA HIS A 49 -4.99 13.36 1.70
C HIS A 49 -5.57 13.84 3.04
N GLU A 50 -6.59 14.69 3.02
CA GLU A 50 -7.29 15.09 4.26
C GLU A 50 -8.00 13.90 4.93
N PHE A 51 -8.62 13.03 4.14
CA PHE A 51 -9.25 11.82 4.67
C PHE A 51 -8.19 10.86 5.25
N ILE A 52 -7.06 10.67 4.55
CA ILE A 52 -5.93 9.86 5.02
C ILE A 52 -5.50 10.35 6.41
N LYS A 53 -5.23 11.65 6.54
CA LYS A 53 -4.82 12.25 7.82
C LYS A 53 -5.84 12.02 8.93
N ARG A 54 -7.11 12.27 8.67
CA ARG A 54 -8.19 12.10 9.66
C ARG A 54 -8.35 10.64 10.08
N SER A 55 -8.33 9.70 9.14
CA SER A 55 -8.47 8.28 9.44
C SER A 55 -7.26 7.72 10.16
N ALA A 56 -6.04 8.14 9.82
CA ALA A 56 -4.83 7.76 10.55
C ALA A 56 -4.85 8.25 12.00
N ILE A 57 -5.26 9.51 12.24
CA ILE A 57 -5.43 10.06 13.59
C ILE A 57 -6.48 9.24 14.37
N TRP A 58 -7.61 8.90 13.72
CA TRP A 58 -8.63 8.08 14.36
C TRP A 58 -8.09 6.69 14.73
N ILE A 59 -7.38 6.00 13.82
CA ILE A 59 -6.76 4.70 14.09
C ILE A 59 -5.78 4.83 15.28
N ALA A 60 -4.92 5.83 15.28
CA ALA A 60 -3.98 6.06 16.37
C ALA A 60 -4.67 6.30 17.71
N SER A 61 -5.85 6.94 17.72
CA SER A 61 -6.62 7.17 18.95
C SER A 61 -7.18 5.89 19.59
N LEU A 62 -7.24 4.79 18.83
CA LEU A 62 -7.65 3.48 19.33
C LEU A 62 -6.50 2.74 20.03
N VAL A 63 -5.26 3.21 19.86
CA VAL A 63 -4.07 2.57 20.40
C VAL A 63 -3.58 3.30 21.63
N PRO A 64 -3.57 2.66 22.80
CA PRO A 64 -3.01 3.28 24.01
C PRO A 64 -1.51 3.57 23.85
N ASN A 65 -1.11 4.83 24.01
CA ASN A 65 0.27 5.28 23.91
C ASN A 65 0.95 4.87 22.59
N PRO A 66 0.57 5.43 21.44
CA PRO A 66 1.05 5.00 20.13
C PRO A 66 2.56 5.24 19.92
N VAL A 67 3.17 6.16 20.68
CA VAL A 67 4.58 6.51 20.54
C VAL A 67 5.48 5.31 20.79
N GLY A 68 6.28 4.96 19.80
CA GLY A 68 7.22 3.84 19.83
C GLY A 68 6.60 2.46 19.60
N LYS A 69 5.27 2.39 19.36
CA LYS A 69 4.58 1.16 18.96
C LYS A 69 4.93 0.78 17.53
N GLU A 70 5.08 -0.53 17.29
CA GLU A 70 5.36 -1.07 15.97
C GLU A 70 4.07 -1.18 15.14
N LEU A 71 4.06 -0.54 13.97
CA LEU A 71 2.93 -0.56 13.03
C LEU A 71 3.36 -1.15 11.69
N LEU A 72 2.59 -2.13 11.21
CA LEU A 72 2.72 -2.70 9.88
C LEU A 72 1.60 -2.18 8.97
N ASP A 73 1.96 -1.53 7.85
CA ASP A 73 1.02 -1.05 6.84
C ASP A 73 1.13 -1.92 5.58
N LEU A 74 0.13 -2.79 5.39
CA LEU A 74 0.04 -3.72 4.27
C LEU A 74 -0.61 -3.06 3.06
N GLY A 75 0.06 -3.09 1.91
CA GLY A 75 -0.35 -2.34 0.74
C GLY A 75 -0.18 -0.84 0.94
N CYS A 76 0.98 -0.45 1.50
CA CYS A 76 1.26 0.94 1.87
C CYS A 76 1.35 1.90 0.67
N GLY A 77 1.45 1.39 -0.57
CA GLY A 77 1.64 2.19 -1.77
C GLY A 77 2.84 3.13 -1.67
N PRO A 78 2.69 4.42 -2.06
CA PRO A 78 3.76 5.41 -1.95
C PRO A 78 3.99 5.94 -0.52
N GLY A 79 3.39 5.31 0.50
CA GLY A 79 3.64 5.61 1.91
C GLY A 79 2.82 6.75 2.51
N LEU A 80 1.70 7.13 1.90
CA LEU A 80 0.88 8.27 2.37
C LEU A 80 0.35 8.07 3.79
N TYR A 81 -0.15 6.88 4.12
CA TYR A 81 -0.57 6.53 5.48
C TYR A 81 0.63 6.34 6.40
N ALA A 82 1.66 5.65 5.92
CA ALA A 82 2.88 5.36 6.67
C ALA A 82 3.53 6.65 7.20
N THR A 83 3.60 7.70 6.38
CA THR A 83 4.12 9.02 6.76
C THR A 83 3.30 9.65 7.90
N VAL A 84 1.97 9.57 7.83
CA VAL A 84 1.11 10.13 8.90
C VAL A 84 1.24 9.31 10.19
N PHE A 85 1.35 7.98 10.11
CA PHE A 85 1.58 7.14 11.29
C PHE A 85 2.93 7.42 11.95
N ASP A 86 4.00 7.67 11.16
CA ASP A 86 5.31 8.10 11.66
C ASP A 86 5.19 9.45 12.41
N ASP A 87 4.47 10.43 11.83
CA ASP A 87 4.18 11.72 12.49
C ASP A 87 3.43 11.56 13.83
N LEU A 88 2.63 10.50 13.96
CA LEU A 88 1.90 10.16 15.19
C LEU A 88 2.73 9.36 16.19
N GLY A 89 3.99 9.08 15.86
CA GLY A 89 4.99 8.48 16.74
C GLY A 89 5.10 6.95 16.67
N PHE A 90 4.43 6.29 15.72
CA PHE A 90 4.65 4.87 15.47
C PHE A 90 6.01 4.61 14.82
N ARG A 91 6.58 3.44 15.07
CA ARG A 91 7.65 2.87 14.23
C ARG A 91 7.01 2.10 13.11
N VAL A 92 7.10 2.61 11.90
CA VAL A 92 6.32 2.10 10.76
C VAL A 92 7.14 1.21 9.86
N THR A 93 6.57 0.05 9.52
CA THR A 93 7.00 -0.82 8.43
C THR A 93 5.91 -0.85 7.37
N GLY A 94 6.22 -0.40 6.16
CA GLY A 94 5.32 -0.44 5.01
C GLY A 94 5.71 -1.59 4.06
N VAL A 95 4.71 -2.31 3.58
CA VAL A 95 4.89 -3.40 2.60
C VAL A 95 3.95 -3.17 1.42
N ASP A 96 4.50 -3.24 0.21
CA ASP A 96 3.72 -3.15 -1.02
C ASP A 96 4.33 -3.98 -2.15
N PHE A 97 3.51 -4.41 -3.10
CA PHE A 97 3.92 -5.19 -4.27
C PHE A 97 4.04 -4.31 -5.53
N SER A 98 4.24 -3.01 -5.38
CA SER A 98 4.57 -2.06 -6.44
C SER A 98 5.98 -1.53 -6.24
N GLU A 99 6.92 -1.94 -7.10
CA GLU A 99 8.32 -1.50 -7.01
C GLU A 99 8.44 0.03 -7.10
N ARG A 100 7.68 0.65 -8.02
CA ARG A 100 7.68 2.11 -8.21
C ARG A 100 7.17 2.86 -6.98
N SER A 101 6.09 2.39 -6.37
CA SER A 101 5.52 3.00 -5.16
C SER A 101 6.51 2.91 -3.99
N ILE A 102 7.12 1.75 -3.80
CA ILE A 102 8.12 1.54 -2.74
C ILE A 102 9.40 2.35 -2.99
N ALA A 103 9.85 2.46 -4.24
CA ALA A 103 11.00 3.31 -4.57
C ALA A 103 10.72 4.77 -4.21
N TYR A 104 9.56 5.29 -4.59
CA TYR A 104 9.11 6.63 -4.23
C TYR A 104 9.02 6.81 -2.70
N ALA A 105 8.38 5.87 -1.99
CA ALA A 105 8.22 5.96 -0.53
C ALA A 105 9.59 6.01 0.20
N LYS A 106 10.56 5.20 -0.24
CA LYS A 106 11.92 5.22 0.30
C LYS A 106 12.63 6.53 0.03
N GLU A 107 12.51 7.06 -1.17
CA GLU A 107 13.12 8.34 -1.57
C GLU A 107 12.54 9.49 -0.73
N GLN A 108 11.22 9.56 -0.57
CA GLN A 108 10.57 10.58 0.26
C GLN A 108 11.00 10.47 1.74
N ALA A 109 11.01 9.26 2.30
CA ALA A 109 11.45 9.04 3.67
C ALA A 109 12.90 9.49 3.87
N PHE A 110 13.79 9.25 2.91
CA PHE A 110 15.17 9.73 2.94
C PHE A 110 15.26 11.26 2.95
N TRP A 111 14.57 11.94 2.02
CA TRP A 111 14.59 13.40 1.94
C TRP A 111 13.97 14.09 3.16
N GLU A 112 12.95 13.48 3.77
CA GLU A 112 12.29 13.97 4.97
C GLU A 112 12.97 13.52 6.27
N ASN A 113 14.09 12.78 6.19
CA ASN A 113 14.82 12.22 7.33
C ASN A 113 13.92 11.38 8.26
N ARG A 114 13.00 10.59 7.69
CA ARG A 114 12.11 9.68 8.41
C ARG A 114 12.72 8.29 8.57
N GLN A 115 12.36 7.59 9.64
CA GLN A 115 12.85 6.24 9.91
C GLN A 115 11.78 5.18 9.62
N ILE A 116 11.13 5.29 8.46
CA ILE A 116 10.15 4.31 8.01
C ILE A 116 10.86 3.22 7.23
N THR A 117 10.56 1.96 7.56
CA THR A 117 11.07 0.81 6.81
C THR A 117 10.09 0.43 5.71
N TYR A 118 10.57 0.32 4.46
CA TYR A 118 9.73 -0.08 3.33
C TYR A 118 10.27 -1.34 2.64
N HIS A 119 9.38 -2.32 2.39
CA HIS A 119 9.69 -3.56 1.70
C HIS A 119 8.86 -3.72 0.42
N TYR A 120 9.53 -3.95 -0.71
CA TYR A 120 8.90 -4.42 -1.93
C TYR A 120 8.75 -5.94 -1.82
N MET A 121 7.56 -6.42 -1.55
CA MET A 121 7.28 -7.85 -1.43
C MET A 121 5.77 -8.14 -1.45
N ASN A 122 5.42 -9.36 -1.79
CA ASN A 122 4.08 -9.87 -1.58
C ASN A 122 3.86 -10.15 -0.08
N TYR A 123 2.88 -9.50 0.53
CA TYR A 123 2.60 -9.70 1.95
C TYR A 123 2.11 -11.12 2.29
N LEU A 124 1.67 -11.92 1.31
CA LEU A 124 1.35 -13.33 1.51
C LEU A 124 2.61 -14.20 1.72
N GLU A 125 3.79 -13.67 1.41
CA GLU A 125 5.10 -14.34 1.55
C GLU A 125 5.85 -13.86 2.79
N MET A 126 5.21 -13.03 3.63
CA MET A 126 5.84 -12.51 4.84
C MET A 126 5.90 -13.56 5.94
N GLU A 127 7.07 -13.62 6.59
CA GLU A 127 7.32 -14.44 7.76
C GLU A 127 7.63 -13.54 8.97
N TYR A 128 6.60 -12.94 9.57
CA TYR A 128 6.74 -12.15 10.79
C TYR A 128 6.11 -12.89 11.98
N GLU A 129 6.88 -13.05 13.05
CA GLU A 129 6.38 -13.61 14.31
C GLU A 129 6.19 -12.50 15.35
N ARG A 130 4.94 -12.07 15.60
CA ARG A 130 4.53 -11.19 16.72
C ARG A 130 5.35 -9.92 16.90
N GLN A 131 5.68 -9.23 15.80
CA GLN A 131 6.54 -8.03 15.83
C GLN A 131 5.76 -6.72 15.88
N PHE A 132 4.46 -6.73 15.62
CA PHE A 132 3.66 -5.51 15.46
C PHE A 132 2.56 -5.39 16.49
N ASP A 133 2.40 -4.19 17.04
CA ASP A 133 1.29 -3.81 17.93
C ASP A 133 0.03 -3.49 17.13
N VAL A 134 0.19 -2.96 15.90
CA VAL A 134 -0.89 -2.55 15.00
C VAL A 134 -0.59 -3.05 13.58
N ILE A 135 -1.63 -3.53 12.91
CA ILE A 135 -1.56 -3.86 11.48
C ILE A 135 -2.67 -3.11 10.78
N THR A 136 -2.33 -2.39 9.73
CA THR A 136 -3.27 -1.71 8.83
C THR A 136 -3.29 -2.37 7.47
N LEU A 137 -4.47 -2.40 6.84
CA LEU A 137 -4.69 -2.87 5.47
C LEU A 137 -5.78 -1.99 4.88
N ILE A 138 -5.39 -0.91 4.19
CA ILE A 138 -6.29 0.13 3.74
C ILE A 138 -6.26 0.23 2.22
N LEU A 139 -7.41 -0.05 1.56
CA LEU A 139 -7.57 -0.07 0.10
C LEU A 139 -6.61 -1.01 -0.66
N SER A 140 -6.09 -2.02 0.00
CA SER A 140 -5.02 -2.89 -0.50
C SER A 140 -5.51 -4.17 -1.20
N LEU A 141 -6.81 -4.51 -1.13
CA LEU A 141 -7.34 -5.82 -1.54
C LEU A 141 -7.88 -5.87 -2.98
N ILE A 142 -7.53 -4.94 -3.85
CA ILE A 142 -8.18 -4.85 -5.16
C ILE A 142 -7.71 -5.96 -6.12
N HIS A 143 -6.55 -6.59 -5.90
CA HIS A 143 -6.01 -7.65 -6.77
C HIS A 143 -5.10 -8.62 -6.00
N ILE A 144 -5.69 -9.54 -5.29
CA ILE A 144 -5.02 -10.77 -4.87
C ILE A 144 -5.50 -11.91 -5.76
#